data_f6093fd8b36a50e10b7ae4baef3b230c
#
_entry.id   f6093fd8b36a50e10b7ae4baef3b230c
#
_cell.length_a   1.000
_cell.length_b   1.000
_cell.length_c   1.000
_cell.angle_alpha   90.00
_cell.angle_beta   90.00
_cell.angle_gamma   90.00
#
_symmetry.space_group_name_H-M   'P 1'
#
loop_
_entity.id
_entity.type
_entity.pdbx_description
1 polymer ?
#
loop_
_entity_poly.entity_id
_entity_poly.type
_entity_poly.pdbx_seq_one_letter_code
_entity_poly.pdbx_strand_id
1 'polypeptide(L)'
;NSAGTLRIKEFLMRNGHPYSYIDLEQDPDVQNFMDGFKVSTGEIPVLICRGQLVLRNPSNEEIVKCLGFNELIDQSHVRDLVIVGAGPSGLAAAVYGASEGLDILVLETSSPGGQAGSSSRIENYLGFPTGISGQELAARAYLQAQKFGAHILITQARGLICDRKPYVIEIDNGTKIFTRTILIATGAQYRKLSLENLSRFEGAGIYNGATYVEAQLCGGEEVIVVGGGNAAGQAAVFLSGFT
;
A
#
# COMPACT_ATOMS: atom_id res chain seq x y z
N ASN A 1 0.44 -19.73 -4.67
CA ASN A 1 0.44 -18.26 -4.51
C ASN A 1 0.15 -17.60 -5.86
N SER A 2 -0.75 -16.60 -5.90
CA SER A 2 -1.06 -15.80 -7.09
C SER A 2 -0.69 -14.33 -6.85
N ALA A 3 -0.54 -13.55 -7.93
CA ALA A 3 -0.31 -12.10 -7.82
C ALA A 3 -1.40 -11.39 -6.99
N GLY A 4 -2.65 -11.84 -7.10
CA GLY A 4 -3.75 -11.34 -6.28
C GLY A 4 -3.58 -11.67 -4.79
N THR A 5 -3.13 -12.88 -4.45
CA THR A 5 -2.84 -13.27 -3.05
C THR A 5 -1.75 -12.39 -2.46
N LEU A 6 -0.65 -12.18 -3.19
CA LEU A 6 0.45 -11.32 -2.76
C LEU A 6 0.00 -9.88 -2.51
N ARG A 7 -0.74 -9.32 -3.46
CA ARG A 7 -1.28 -7.96 -3.33
C ARG A 7 -2.14 -7.79 -2.08
N ILE A 8 -3.04 -8.75 -1.80
CA ILE A 8 -3.90 -8.70 -0.62
C ILE A 8 -3.08 -8.81 0.66
N LYS A 9 -2.15 -9.76 0.73
CA LYS A 9 -1.26 -9.95 1.90
C LYS A 9 -0.43 -8.70 2.17
N GLU A 10 0.20 -8.15 1.14
CA GLU A 10 1.00 -6.92 1.24
C GLU A 10 0.13 -5.73 1.71
N PHE A 11 -1.06 -5.57 1.11
CA PHE A 11 -1.99 -4.50 1.49
C PHE A 11 -2.37 -4.58 2.98
N LEU A 12 -2.77 -5.75 3.47
CA LEU A 12 -3.17 -5.93 4.86
C LEU A 12 -2.00 -5.70 5.83
N MET A 13 -0.83 -6.27 5.50
CA MET A 13 0.38 -6.13 6.32
C MET A 13 0.83 -4.66 6.43
N ARG A 14 0.89 -3.95 5.30
CA ARG A 14 1.34 -2.55 5.26
C ARG A 14 0.36 -1.58 5.92
N ASN A 15 -0.93 -1.93 6.00
CA ASN A 15 -1.92 -1.18 6.75
C ASN A 15 -2.06 -1.66 8.21
N GLY A 16 -1.16 -2.53 8.69
CA GLY A 16 -1.13 -3.00 10.07
C GLY A 16 -2.34 -3.87 10.46
N HIS A 17 -3.05 -4.44 9.47
CA HIS A 17 -4.23 -5.25 9.73
C HIS A 17 -3.84 -6.72 9.88
N PRO A 18 -4.09 -7.34 11.04
CA PRO A 18 -3.80 -8.75 11.27
C PRO A 18 -4.72 -9.63 10.41
N TYR A 19 -4.17 -10.71 9.85
CA TYR A 19 -4.92 -11.69 9.10
C TYR A 19 -4.38 -13.11 9.35
N SER A 20 -5.22 -14.11 9.16
CA SER A 20 -4.82 -15.52 9.08
C SER A 20 -4.78 -15.95 7.63
N TYR A 21 -3.72 -16.63 7.22
CA TYR A 21 -3.57 -17.13 5.87
C TYR A 21 -3.77 -18.65 5.86
N ILE A 22 -4.62 -19.14 4.97
CA ILE A 22 -4.88 -20.56 4.76
C ILE A 22 -4.35 -20.92 3.37
N ASP A 23 -3.44 -21.88 3.32
CA ASP A 23 -2.88 -22.39 2.06
C ASP A 23 -3.61 -23.67 1.67
N LEU A 24 -4.19 -23.66 0.44
CA LEU A 24 -4.98 -24.80 -0.05
C LEU A 24 -4.16 -26.08 -0.22
N GLU A 25 -2.86 -25.97 -0.39
CA GLU A 25 -1.97 -27.13 -0.59
C GLU A 25 -1.47 -27.71 0.73
N GLN A 26 -1.53 -26.96 1.82
CA GLN A 26 -0.92 -27.33 3.10
C GLN A 26 -1.91 -27.59 4.24
N ASP A 27 -3.13 -27.05 4.14
CA ASP A 27 -4.13 -27.16 5.20
C ASP A 27 -5.09 -28.33 4.93
N PRO A 28 -5.11 -29.40 5.75
CA PRO A 28 -5.98 -30.55 5.55
C PRO A 28 -7.46 -30.26 5.72
N ASP A 29 -7.82 -29.21 6.46
CA ASP A 29 -9.22 -28.83 6.73
C ASP A 29 -9.75 -27.79 5.75
N VAL A 30 -8.96 -27.42 4.75
CA VAL A 30 -9.26 -26.34 3.81
C VAL A 30 -10.59 -26.59 3.05
N GLN A 31 -10.90 -27.84 2.70
CA GLN A 31 -12.12 -28.16 1.96
C GLN A 31 -13.37 -27.86 2.79
N ASN A 32 -13.39 -28.25 4.05
CA ASN A 32 -14.51 -27.98 4.97
C ASN A 32 -14.70 -26.46 5.17
N PHE A 33 -13.58 -25.72 5.23
CA PHE A 33 -13.60 -24.26 5.34
C PHE A 33 -14.19 -23.62 4.07
N MET A 34 -13.74 -24.05 2.89
CA MET A 34 -14.26 -23.56 1.59
C MET A 34 -15.73 -23.84 1.42
N ASP A 35 -16.19 -25.05 1.77
CA ASP A 35 -17.59 -25.45 1.68
C ASP A 35 -18.47 -24.60 2.62
N GLY A 36 -17.98 -24.31 3.83
CA GLY A 36 -18.66 -23.44 4.79
C GLY A 36 -18.93 -22.02 4.26
N PHE A 37 -18.01 -21.49 3.44
CA PHE A 37 -18.13 -20.17 2.81
C PHE A 37 -18.63 -20.22 1.36
N LYS A 38 -18.94 -21.39 0.83
CA LYS A 38 -19.38 -21.62 -0.56
C LYS A 38 -18.38 -21.03 -1.58
N VAL A 39 -17.10 -21.33 -1.39
CA VAL A 39 -16.00 -20.87 -2.23
C VAL A 39 -15.43 -22.06 -3.01
N SER A 40 -15.15 -21.86 -4.30
CA SER A 40 -14.44 -22.82 -5.15
C SER A 40 -12.97 -22.44 -5.37
N THR A 41 -12.14 -23.43 -5.70
CA THR A 41 -10.70 -23.20 -5.99
C THR A 41 -10.45 -22.25 -7.15
N GLY A 42 -11.38 -22.14 -8.10
CA GLY A 42 -11.29 -21.21 -9.24
C GLY A 42 -11.54 -19.74 -8.87
N GLU A 43 -12.01 -19.46 -7.66
CA GLU A 43 -12.33 -18.08 -7.20
C GLU A 43 -11.21 -17.43 -6.37
N ILE A 44 -10.08 -18.10 -6.21
CA ILE A 44 -8.96 -17.66 -5.38
C ILE A 44 -8.16 -16.55 -6.08
N PRO A 45 -7.67 -15.55 -5.33
CA PRO A 45 -7.66 -15.41 -3.87
C PRO A 45 -9.00 -14.91 -3.30
N VAL A 46 -9.36 -15.43 -2.15
CA VAL A 46 -10.56 -15.03 -1.41
C VAL A 46 -10.17 -14.40 -0.08
N LEU A 47 -10.81 -13.29 0.26
CA LEU A 47 -10.71 -12.66 1.57
C LEU A 47 -12.04 -12.81 2.31
N ILE A 48 -11.99 -13.42 3.49
CA ILE A 48 -13.14 -13.52 4.38
C ILE A 48 -13.01 -12.43 5.45
N CYS A 49 -13.90 -11.46 5.35
CA CYS A 49 -13.87 -10.28 6.19
C CYS A 49 -14.80 -10.49 7.40
N ARG A 50 -14.24 -10.35 8.60
CA ARG A 50 -14.96 -10.48 9.88
C ARG A 50 -15.76 -11.80 10.01
N GLY A 51 -15.32 -12.85 9.33
CA GLY A 51 -15.97 -14.17 9.38
C GLY A 51 -17.33 -14.28 8.66
N GLN A 52 -17.75 -13.27 7.91
CA GLN A 52 -19.09 -13.22 7.29
C GLN A 52 -19.07 -12.84 5.81
N LEU A 53 -18.33 -11.82 5.44
CA LEU A 53 -18.32 -11.30 4.08
C LEU A 53 -17.19 -11.95 3.26
N VAL A 54 -17.58 -12.61 2.18
CA VAL A 54 -16.65 -13.27 1.25
C VAL A 54 -16.38 -12.35 0.07
N LEU A 55 -15.15 -11.91 -0.07
CA LEU A 55 -14.67 -11.09 -1.18
C LEU A 55 -13.76 -11.93 -2.09
N ARG A 56 -14.07 -11.98 -3.39
CA ARG A 56 -13.36 -12.78 -4.39
C ARG A 56 -12.40 -11.90 -5.17
N ASN A 57 -11.12 -12.16 -5.04
CA ASN A 57 -10.04 -11.34 -5.59
C ASN A 57 -10.29 -9.82 -5.43
N PRO A 58 -10.58 -9.34 -4.19
CA PRO A 58 -11.03 -7.97 -3.98
C PRO A 58 -9.98 -6.94 -4.37
N SER A 59 -10.43 -5.80 -4.87
CA SER A 59 -9.62 -4.60 -4.99
C SER A 59 -9.24 -4.05 -3.60
N ASN A 60 -8.25 -3.18 -3.54
CA ASN A 60 -7.90 -2.50 -2.29
C ASN A 60 -9.07 -1.67 -1.74
N GLU A 61 -9.86 -1.06 -2.62
CA GLU A 61 -11.06 -0.29 -2.25
C GLU A 61 -12.12 -1.18 -1.57
N GLU A 62 -12.38 -2.36 -2.10
CA GLU A 62 -13.33 -3.30 -1.48
C GLU A 62 -12.84 -3.77 -0.12
N ILE A 63 -11.53 -4.00 0.04
CA ILE A 63 -10.92 -4.33 1.34
C ILE A 63 -11.09 -3.17 2.32
N VAL A 64 -10.76 -1.95 1.91
CA VAL A 64 -10.92 -0.73 2.71
C VAL A 64 -12.35 -0.56 3.20
N LYS A 65 -13.32 -0.73 2.31
CA LYS A 65 -14.75 -0.64 2.64
C LYS A 65 -15.18 -1.73 3.62
N CYS A 66 -14.72 -2.96 3.42
CA CYS A 66 -15.03 -4.08 4.30
C CYS A 66 -14.45 -3.90 5.70
N LEU A 67 -13.22 -3.43 5.80
CA LEU A 67 -12.53 -3.23 7.08
C LEU A 67 -12.91 -1.92 7.76
N GLY A 68 -13.56 -0.99 7.04
CA GLY A 68 -13.98 0.30 7.57
C GLY A 68 -12.79 1.25 7.83
N PHE A 69 -11.78 1.22 6.97
CA PHE A 69 -10.60 2.08 7.13
C PHE A 69 -10.88 3.55 6.89
N ASN A 70 -11.87 3.85 6.06
CA ASN A 70 -12.18 5.22 5.67
C ASN A 70 -13.37 5.77 6.48
N GLU A 71 -13.21 6.99 6.98
CA GLU A 71 -14.31 7.78 7.50
C GLU A 71 -15.15 8.38 6.37
N LEU A 72 -16.39 8.74 6.68
CA LEU A 72 -17.26 9.43 5.73
C LEU A 72 -16.72 10.84 5.44
N ILE A 73 -16.60 11.17 4.17
CA ILE A 73 -16.15 12.49 3.72
C ILE A 73 -17.33 13.44 3.72
N ASP A 74 -17.23 14.53 4.45
CA ASP A 74 -18.14 15.67 4.29
C ASP A 74 -17.78 16.44 3.02
N GLN A 75 -18.63 16.31 2.00
CA GLN A 75 -18.43 16.97 0.71
C GLN A 75 -18.76 18.48 0.75
N SER A 76 -19.35 19.00 1.83
CA SER A 76 -19.57 20.44 1.99
C SER A 76 -18.35 21.16 2.57
N HIS A 77 -17.41 20.41 3.13
CA HIS A 77 -16.24 20.94 3.80
C HIS A 77 -15.10 21.24 2.83
N VAL A 78 -14.50 22.43 2.95
CA VAL A 78 -13.35 22.86 2.14
C VAL A 78 -12.08 22.75 2.96
N ARG A 79 -11.24 21.77 2.63
CA ARG A 79 -9.96 21.54 3.28
C ARG A 79 -8.96 22.68 3.00
N ASP A 80 -8.04 22.94 3.93
CA ASP A 80 -6.94 23.88 3.67
C ASP A 80 -5.95 23.28 2.68
N LEU A 81 -5.63 21.99 2.85
CA LEU A 81 -4.67 21.26 2.01
C LEU A 81 -5.14 19.82 1.79
N VAL A 82 -5.17 19.39 0.53
CA VAL A 82 -5.23 17.97 0.18
C VAL A 82 -3.89 17.53 -0.39
N ILE A 83 -3.36 16.45 0.17
CA ILE A 83 -2.10 15.85 -0.25
C ILE A 83 -2.40 14.55 -1.00
N VAL A 84 -1.91 14.41 -2.22
CA VAL A 84 -2.08 13.21 -3.03
C VAL A 84 -0.83 12.36 -2.96
N GLY A 85 -0.90 11.28 -2.18
CA GLY A 85 0.18 10.34 -1.87
C GLY A 85 0.67 10.46 -0.43
N ALA A 86 0.69 9.32 0.29
CA ALA A 86 1.18 9.19 1.66
C ALA A 86 2.58 8.54 1.72
N GLY A 87 3.43 8.76 0.73
CA GLY A 87 4.86 8.45 0.81
C GLY A 87 5.59 9.38 1.80
N PRO A 88 6.91 9.26 1.95
CA PRO A 88 7.69 10.08 2.89
C PRO A 88 7.46 11.58 2.72
N SER A 89 7.39 12.06 1.47
CA SER A 89 7.16 13.47 1.17
C SER A 89 5.77 13.94 1.57
N GLY A 90 4.74 13.14 1.26
CA GLY A 90 3.34 13.47 1.61
C GLY A 90 3.10 13.42 3.12
N LEU A 91 3.65 12.41 3.80
CA LEU A 91 3.54 12.31 5.26
C LEU A 91 4.31 13.44 5.96
N ALA A 92 5.50 13.83 5.47
CA ALA A 92 6.22 14.98 6.00
C ALA A 92 5.39 16.28 5.85
N ALA A 93 4.83 16.51 4.66
CA ALA A 93 3.96 17.67 4.44
C ALA A 93 2.71 17.65 5.35
N ALA A 94 2.12 16.47 5.58
CA ALA A 94 1.00 16.31 6.49
C ALA A 94 1.38 16.66 7.93
N VAL A 95 2.53 16.17 8.42
CA VAL A 95 3.03 16.48 9.77
C VAL A 95 3.24 17.98 9.93
N TYR A 96 4.00 18.59 9.02
CA TYR A 96 4.31 20.03 9.13
C TYR A 96 3.06 20.89 9.00
N GLY A 97 2.23 20.66 8.02
CA GLY A 97 1.02 21.46 7.82
C GLY A 97 0.01 21.31 8.96
N ALA A 98 -0.25 20.08 9.42
CA ALA A 98 -1.17 19.85 10.53
C ALA A 98 -0.63 20.42 11.86
N SER A 99 0.68 20.39 12.09
CA SER A 99 1.28 20.99 13.28
C SER A 99 1.14 22.53 13.32
N GLU A 100 0.98 23.16 12.17
CA GLU A 100 0.66 24.59 12.03
C GLU A 100 -0.85 24.88 12.07
N GLY A 101 -1.68 23.87 12.31
CA GLY A 101 -3.13 23.99 12.48
C GLY A 101 -3.93 23.96 11.17
N LEU A 102 -3.33 23.57 10.05
CA LEU A 102 -4.07 23.39 8.79
C LEU A 102 -4.94 22.14 8.84
N ASP A 103 -6.13 22.26 8.28
CA ASP A 103 -7.00 21.10 8.05
C ASP A 103 -6.53 20.30 6.82
N ILE A 104 -5.94 19.15 7.08
CA ILE A 104 -5.26 18.34 6.08
C ILE A 104 -5.94 17.01 5.84
N LEU A 105 -6.17 16.70 4.56
CA LEU A 105 -6.56 15.38 4.09
C LEU A 105 -5.47 14.81 3.17
N VAL A 106 -5.02 13.60 3.46
CA VAL A 106 -4.08 12.85 2.62
C VAL A 106 -4.82 11.74 1.91
N LEU A 107 -4.63 11.62 0.60
CA LEU A 107 -5.18 10.54 -0.23
C LEU A 107 -4.06 9.55 -0.55
N GLU A 108 -4.28 8.27 -0.27
CA GLU A 108 -3.31 7.20 -0.51
C GLU A 108 -3.96 6.01 -1.21
N THR A 109 -3.35 5.50 -2.26
CA THR A 109 -3.93 4.42 -3.07
C THR A 109 -3.77 3.03 -2.48
N SER A 110 -2.81 2.83 -1.61
CA SER A 110 -2.46 1.50 -1.08
C SER A 110 -2.25 1.55 0.44
N SER A 111 -1.12 2.10 0.86
CA SER A 111 -0.78 2.15 2.28
C SER A 111 0.22 3.27 2.56
N PRO A 112 0.12 3.92 3.72
CA PRO A 112 1.09 4.94 4.12
C PRO A 112 2.52 4.43 4.07
N GLY A 113 3.46 5.33 3.71
CA GLY A 113 4.87 5.05 3.57
C GLY A 113 5.36 4.92 2.13
N GLY A 114 4.46 4.74 1.15
CA GLY A 114 4.82 4.64 -0.26
C GLY A 114 5.88 3.57 -0.52
N GLN A 115 6.76 3.78 -1.48
CA GLN A 115 7.85 2.84 -1.80
C GLN A 115 8.87 2.69 -0.65
N ALA A 116 9.10 3.74 0.13
CA ALA A 116 10.00 3.66 1.28
C ALA A 116 9.50 2.65 2.32
N GLY A 117 8.18 2.52 2.49
CA GLY A 117 7.57 1.57 3.44
C GLY A 117 7.88 0.10 3.16
N SER A 118 8.29 -0.25 1.94
CA SER A 118 8.69 -1.62 1.56
C SER A 118 10.20 -1.89 1.68
N SER A 119 11.03 -0.86 1.98
CA SER A 119 12.48 -1.03 2.10
C SER A 119 12.83 -1.76 3.39
N SER A 120 13.71 -2.76 3.31
CA SER A 120 14.18 -3.51 4.49
C SER A 120 14.97 -2.61 5.45
N ARG A 121 15.76 -1.67 4.92
CA ARG A 121 16.55 -0.72 5.69
C ARG A 121 16.74 0.60 4.93
N ILE A 122 16.58 1.71 5.65
CA ILE A 122 16.80 3.07 5.17
C ILE A 122 17.86 3.71 6.06
N GLU A 123 18.99 4.10 5.48
CA GLU A 123 20.14 4.66 6.23
C GLU A 123 20.36 6.14 5.94
N ASN A 124 19.72 6.67 4.92
CA ASN A 124 19.89 8.06 4.46
C ASN A 124 18.70 8.96 4.77
N TYR A 125 17.81 8.55 5.70
CA TYR A 125 16.73 9.42 6.16
C TYR A 125 17.18 10.22 7.38
N LEU A 126 16.99 11.54 7.31
CA LEU A 126 17.42 12.46 8.37
C LEU A 126 16.79 12.11 9.73
N GLY A 127 17.62 12.07 10.78
CA GLY A 127 17.20 11.74 12.15
C GLY A 127 17.36 10.26 12.53
N PHE A 128 17.81 9.41 11.61
CA PHE A 128 18.02 7.98 11.86
C PHE A 128 19.47 7.55 11.53
N PRO A 129 20.46 7.96 12.33
CA PRO A 129 21.88 7.73 12.01
C PRO A 129 22.29 6.24 12.02
N THR A 130 21.52 5.38 12.67
CA THR A 130 21.72 3.92 12.69
C THR A 130 20.87 3.17 11.67
N GLY A 131 20.12 3.93 10.84
CA GLY A 131 19.13 3.35 9.94
C GLY A 131 17.83 2.95 10.64
N ILE A 132 16.82 2.71 9.84
CA ILE A 132 15.46 2.28 10.26
C ILE A 132 14.85 1.42 9.15
N SER A 133 13.96 0.48 9.48
CA SER A 133 13.18 -0.22 8.46
C SER A 133 12.17 0.73 7.82
N GLY A 134 11.88 0.52 6.52
CA GLY A 134 10.88 1.33 5.83
C GLY A 134 9.50 1.27 6.47
N GLN A 135 9.11 0.08 6.94
CA GLN A 135 7.84 -0.12 7.62
C GLN A 135 7.76 0.69 8.93
N GLU A 136 8.82 0.67 9.73
CA GLU A 136 8.86 1.42 10.98
C GLU A 136 8.88 2.94 10.74
N LEU A 137 9.64 3.40 9.74
CA LEU A 137 9.64 4.81 9.33
C LEU A 137 8.24 5.26 8.91
N ALA A 138 7.57 4.47 8.05
CA ALA A 138 6.22 4.74 7.58
C ALA A 138 5.22 4.81 8.74
N ALA A 139 5.27 3.83 9.66
CA ALA A 139 4.38 3.79 10.82
C ALA A 139 4.57 5.01 11.74
N ARG A 140 5.81 5.40 12.02
CA ARG A 140 6.11 6.59 12.83
C ARG A 140 5.60 7.87 12.18
N ALA A 141 5.84 8.06 10.88
CA ALA A 141 5.39 9.24 10.15
C ALA A 141 3.86 9.31 10.07
N TYR A 142 3.19 8.18 9.83
CA TYR A 142 1.74 8.07 9.81
C TYR A 142 1.12 8.45 11.16
N LEU A 143 1.59 7.84 12.25
CA LEU A 143 1.12 8.15 13.60
C LEU A 143 1.37 9.60 13.98
N GLN A 144 2.51 10.18 13.55
CA GLN A 144 2.83 11.56 13.81
C GLN A 144 1.88 12.52 13.05
N ALA A 145 1.55 12.22 11.79
CA ALA A 145 0.59 13.01 11.03
C ALA A 145 -0.81 12.98 11.68
N GLN A 146 -1.28 11.79 12.10
CA GLN A 146 -2.54 11.64 12.81
C GLN A 146 -2.55 12.36 14.16
N LYS A 147 -1.46 12.31 14.92
CA LYS A 147 -1.32 13.01 16.19
C LYS A 147 -1.57 14.52 16.07
N PHE A 148 -1.18 15.13 14.96
CA PHE A 148 -1.43 16.53 14.67
C PHE A 148 -2.78 16.81 13.98
N GLY A 149 -3.59 15.78 13.76
CA GLY A 149 -4.94 15.91 13.22
C GLY A 149 -5.05 15.77 11.69
N ALA A 150 -3.99 15.34 10.99
CA ALA A 150 -4.13 15.01 9.58
C ALA A 150 -4.98 13.76 9.39
N HIS A 151 -5.97 13.83 8.50
CA HIS A 151 -6.78 12.69 8.10
C HIS A 151 -6.16 11.98 6.90
N ILE A 152 -6.07 10.66 6.94
CA ILE A 152 -5.55 9.86 5.83
C ILE A 152 -6.67 8.95 5.31
N LEU A 153 -6.94 9.04 4.01
CA LEU A 153 -7.98 8.29 3.33
C LEU A 153 -7.35 7.34 2.32
N ILE A 154 -7.69 6.06 2.41
CA ILE A 154 -7.22 5.06 1.44
C ILE A 154 -8.16 5.08 0.25
N THR A 155 -7.79 5.82 -0.79
CA THR A 155 -8.54 6.00 -2.04
C THR A 155 -7.64 6.55 -3.13
N GLN A 156 -8.05 6.44 -4.38
CA GLN A 156 -7.32 7.00 -5.51
C GLN A 156 -7.92 8.33 -5.97
N ALA A 157 -7.08 9.35 -6.14
CA ALA A 157 -7.46 10.56 -6.86
C ALA A 157 -7.56 10.23 -8.37
N ARG A 158 -8.73 10.47 -8.97
CA ARG A 158 -9.02 10.18 -10.38
C ARG A 158 -9.01 11.42 -11.26
N GLY A 159 -9.43 12.53 -10.70
CA GLY A 159 -9.55 13.78 -11.44
C GLY A 159 -9.17 14.99 -10.61
N LEU A 160 -8.74 16.04 -11.29
CA LEU A 160 -8.41 17.33 -10.69
C LEU A 160 -9.05 18.44 -11.52
N ILE A 161 -9.85 19.29 -10.88
CA ILE A 161 -10.42 20.49 -11.45
C ILE A 161 -9.77 21.69 -10.75
N CYS A 162 -8.95 22.44 -11.47
CA CYS A 162 -8.16 23.56 -10.93
C CYS A 162 -8.35 24.89 -11.69
N ASP A 163 -9.33 24.98 -12.56
CA ASP A 163 -9.72 26.20 -13.29
C ASP A 163 -10.39 27.25 -12.41
N ARG A 164 -10.84 26.85 -11.21
CA ARG A 164 -11.51 27.70 -10.23
C ARG A 164 -11.17 27.29 -8.79
N LYS A 165 -11.39 28.17 -7.84
CA LYS A 165 -11.27 27.88 -6.38
C LYS A 165 -12.66 27.78 -5.74
N PRO A 166 -12.86 26.91 -4.73
CA PRO A 166 -11.88 25.90 -4.27
C PRO A 166 -11.59 24.91 -5.38
N TYR A 167 -10.37 24.33 -5.36
CA TYR A 167 -10.01 23.21 -6.24
C TYR A 167 -10.83 21.98 -5.90
N VAL A 168 -11.03 21.09 -6.86
CA VAL A 168 -11.79 19.87 -6.65
C VAL A 168 -10.96 18.66 -7.05
N ILE A 169 -10.87 17.69 -6.15
CA ILE A 169 -10.32 16.36 -6.44
C ILE A 169 -11.48 15.37 -6.46
N GLU A 170 -11.58 14.61 -7.53
CA GLU A 170 -12.51 13.50 -7.65
C GLU A 170 -11.79 12.18 -7.32
N ILE A 171 -12.39 11.37 -6.45
CA ILE A 171 -11.86 10.08 -6.02
C ILE A 171 -12.65 8.91 -6.61
N ASP A 172 -12.16 7.67 -6.43
CA ASP A 172 -12.65 6.43 -7.07
C ASP A 172 -14.18 6.27 -7.13
N ASN A 173 -14.90 6.60 -6.09
CA ASN A 173 -16.35 6.45 -6.01
C ASN A 173 -17.14 7.67 -6.54
N GLY A 174 -16.47 8.60 -7.25
CA GLY A 174 -17.08 9.83 -7.76
C GLY A 174 -17.30 10.92 -6.69
N THR A 175 -16.87 10.69 -5.44
CA THR A 175 -16.92 11.72 -4.39
C THR A 175 -15.99 12.87 -4.74
N LYS A 176 -16.45 14.09 -4.50
CA LYS A 176 -15.71 15.33 -4.74
C LYS A 176 -15.20 15.89 -3.41
N ILE A 177 -13.91 16.22 -3.38
CA ILE A 177 -13.23 16.81 -2.23
C ILE A 177 -12.85 18.24 -2.63
N PHE A 178 -13.29 19.21 -1.85
CA PHE A 178 -12.98 20.61 -2.06
C PHE A 178 -11.79 21.04 -1.21
N THR A 179 -10.87 21.80 -1.81
CA THR A 179 -9.65 22.24 -1.11
C THR A 179 -9.14 23.58 -1.63
N ARG A 180 -8.46 24.32 -0.75
CA ARG A 180 -7.80 25.59 -1.10
C ARG A 180 -6.47 25.38 -1.79
N THR A 181 -5.76 24.32 -1.41
CA THR A 181 -4.42 23.99 -1.92
C THR A 181 -4.28 22.48 -2.14
N ILE A 182 -3.50 22.10 -3.14
CA ILE A 182 -3.21 20.71 -3.45
C ILE A 182 -1.69 20.53 -3.50
N LEU A 183 -1.21 19.46 -2.83
CA LEU A 183 0.16 19.02 -2.93
C LEU A 183 0.19 17.65 -3.59
N ILE A 184 0.89 17.53 -4.72
CA ILE A 184 1.03 16.28 -5.45
C ILE A 184 2.33 15.61 -5.01
N ALA A 185 2.21 14.50 -4.27
CA ALA A 185 3.31 13.71 -3.72
C ALA A 185 3.20 12.23 -4.13
N THR A 186 2.77 11.99 -5.38
CA THR A 186 2.44 10.66 -5.92
C THR A 186 3.64 9.72 -6.10
N GLY A 187 4.86 10.21 -5.88
CA GLY A 187 6.08 9.43 -6.01
C GLY A 187 6.44 9.09 -7.45
N ALA A 188 7.09 7.95 -7.62
CA ALA A 188 7.53 7.46 -8.92
C ALA A 188 7.02 6.04 -9.16
N GLN A 189 6.84 5.70 -10.42
CA GLN A 189 6.52 4.34 -10.85
C GLN A 189 7.78 3.68 -11.41
N TYR A 190 7.97 2.39 -11.13
CA TYR A 190 9.05 1.62 -11.72
C TYR A 190 8.85 1.44 -13.22
N ARG A 191 9.93 1.58 -13.97
CA ARG A 191 9.94 1.16 -15.36
C ARG A 191 9.92 -0.35 -15.40
N LYS A 192 8.97 -0.91 -16.15
CA LYS A 192 8.91 -2.34 -16.40
C LYS A 192 9.77 -2.70 -17.61
N LEU A 193 10.32 -3.91 -17.62
CA LEU A 193 10.98 -4.46 -18.79
C LEU A 193 9.94 -4.67 -19.90
N SER A 194 10.28 -4.34 -21.13
CA SER A 194 9.43 -4.58 -22.31
C SER A 194 9.60 -6.01 -22.80
N LEU A 195 8.99 -6.96 -22.09
CA LEU A 195 9.00 -8.38 -22.43
C LEU A 195 7.57 -8.86 -22.71
N GLU A 196 7.36 -9.61 -23.78
CA GLU A 196 6.02 -10.04 -24.23
C GLU A 196 5.23 -10.83 -23.18
N ASN A 197 5.92 -11.59 -22.33
CA ASN A 197 5.29 -12.47 -21.35
C ASN A 197 5.46 -11.99 -19.90
N LEU A 198 5.90 -10.76 -19.66
CA LEU A 198 6.22 -10.26 -18.32
C LEU A 198 5.05 -10.42 -17.35
N SER A 199 3.84 -10.09 -17.77
CA SER A 199 2.64 -10.15 -16.96
C SER A 199 2.29 -11.55 -16.43
N ARG A 200 2.77 -12.62 -17.08
CA ARG A 200 2.55 -14.00 -16.61
C ARG A 200 3.40 -14.34 -15.39
N PHE A 201 4.51 -13.62 -15.21
CA PHE A 201 5.49 -13.89 -14.17
C PHE A 201 5.51 -12.82 -13.08
N GLU A 202 4.79 -11.69 -13.27
CA GLU A 202 4.64 -10.68 -12.22
C GLU A 202 3.94 -11.28 -10.99
N GLY A 203 4.62 -11.25 -9.85
CA GLY A 203 4.15 -11.89 -8.61
C GLY A 203 4.31 -13.42 -8.58
N ALA A 204 4.85 -14.04 -9.65
CA ALA A 204 5.07 -15.47 -9.78
C ALA A 204 6.46 -15.76 -10.40
N GLY A 205 7.50 -15.06 -9.91
CA GLY A 205 8.89 -15.18 -10.35
C GLY A 205 9.52 -13.85 -10.77
N ILE A 206 8.74 -12.81 -11.08
CA ILE A 206 9.26 -11.46 -11.34
C ILE A 206 8.65 -10.50 -10.32
N TYR A 207 9.51 -9.83 -9.56
CA TYR A 207 9.15 -8.92 -8.48
C TYR A 207 9.84 -7.57 -8.71
N ASN A 208 9.16 -6.46 -8.41
CA ASN A 208 9.69 -5.12 -8.55
C ASN A 208 10.32 -4.56 -7.26
N GLY A 209 10.41 -5.37 -6.23
CA GLY A 209 11.00 -5.05 -4.93
C GLY A 209 11.55 -6.30 -4.27
N ALA A 210 12.35 -6.12 -3.24
CA ALA A 210 12.88 -7.18 -2.40
C ALA A 210 12.46 -6.89 -0.96
N THR A 211 11.25 -7.33 -0.60
CA THR A 211 10.74 -7.27 0.76
C THR A 211 10.84 -8.62 1.44
N TYR A 212 10.49 -8.68 2.72
CA TYR A 212 10.46 -9.94 3.46
C TYR A 212 9.49 -10.98 2.82
N VAL A 213 8.43 -10.51 2.15
CA VAL A 213 7.47 -11.40 1.48
C VAL A 213 8.13 -12.09 0.29
N GLU A 214 8.78 -11.31 -0.60
CA GLU A 214 9.48 -11.87 -1.76
C GLU A 214 10.66 -12.74 -1.33
N ALA A 215 11.40 -12.35 -0.29
CA ALA A 215 12.49 -13.15 0.26
C ALA A 215 12.02 -14.53 0.75
N GLN A 216 10.87 -14.60 1.41
CA GLN A 216 10.29 -15.89 1.81
C GLN A 216 9.83 -16.74 0.63
N LEU A 217 9.34 -16.12 -0.44
CA LEU A 217 8.92 -16.84 -1.65
C LEU A 217 10.10 -17.41 -2.43
N CYS A 218 11.26 -16.77 -2.34
CA CYS A 218 12.50 -17.16 -3.03
C CYS A 218 13.44 -17.96 -2.12
N GLY A 219 13.00 -18.32 -0.92
CA GLY A 219 13.86 -19.00 0.06
C GLY A 219 14.47 -20.30 -0.46
N GLY A 220 15.82 -20.37 -0.52
CA GLY A 220 16.56 -21.52 -1.05
C GLY A 220 16.61 -21.61 -2.59
N GLU A 221 16.05 -20.64 -3.31
CA GLU A 221 16.05 -20.58 -4.78
C GLU A 221 17.12 -19.63 -5.32
N GLU A 222 17.55 -19.85 -6.55
CA GLU A 222 18.46 -18.95 -7.25
C GLU A 222 17.71 -17.67 -7.67
N VAL A 223 18.22 -16.50 -7.26
CA VAL A 223 17.62 -15.20 -7.55
C VAL A 223 18.52 -14.34 -8.42
N ILE A 224 17.95 -13.77 -9.47
CA ILE A 224 18.63 -12.82 -10.36
C ILE A 224 18.14 -11.39 -10.05
N VAL A 225 19.04 -10.50 -9.67
CA VAL A 225 18.74 -9.08 -9.47
C VAL A 225 19.09 -8.29 -10.73
N VAL A 226 18.10 -7.62 -11.31
CA VAL A 226 18.26 -6.80 -12.52
C VAL A 226 18.34 -5.33 -12.14
N GLY A 227 19.50 -4.70 -12.35
CA GLY A 227 19.76 -3.29 -12.07
C GLY A 227 21.18 -3.03 -11.58
N GLY A 228 21.59 -1.76 -11.56
CA GLY A 228 22.95 -1.33 -11.16
C GLY A 228 22.93 -0.17 -10.16
N GLY A 229 21.76 0.23 -9.63
CA GLY A 229 21.65 1.30 -8.64
C GLY A 229 21.65 0.79 -7.20
N ASN A 230 21.58 1.72 -6.24
CA ASN A 230 21.54 1.39 -4.81
C ASN A 230 20.43 0.41 -4.44
N ALA A 231 19.24 0.52 -5.03
CA ALA A 231 18.13 -0.38 -4.76
C ALA A 231 18.45 -1.83 -5.15
N ALA A 232 19.14 -2.04 -6.29
CA ALA A 232 19.57 -3.37 -6.71
C ALA A 232 20.65 -3.94 -5.79
N GLY A 233 21.61 -3.11 -5.36
CA GLY A 233 22.63 -3.51 -4.38
C GLY A 233 22.01 -3.89 -3.03
N GLN A 234 21.07 -3.11 -2.51
CA GLN A 234 20.36 -3.41 -1.27
C GLN A 234 19.53 -4.69 -1.40
N ALA A 235 18.83 -4.89 -2.53
CA ALA A 235 18.08 -6.11 -2.79
C ALA A 235 18.99 -7.34 -2.80
N ALA A 236 20.14 -7.27 -3.49
CA ALA A 236 21.10 -8.38 -3.55
C ALA A 236 21.64 -8.75 -2.15
N VAL A 237 22.05 -7.76 -1.37
CA VAL A 237 22.54 -7.99 0.02
C VAL A 237 21.43 -8.56 0.91
N PHE A 238 20.22 -8.03 0.81
CA PHE A 238 19.09 -8.49 1.61
C PHE A 238 18.72 -9.94 1.26
N LEU A 239 18.56 -10.24 -0.04
CA LEU A 239 18.14 -11.57 -0.50
C LEU A 239 19.20 -12.63 -0.25
N SER A 240 20.50 -12.29 -0.25
CA SER A 240 21.58 -13.25 0.03
C SER A 240 21.49 -13.91 1.41
N GLY A 241 20.68 -13.38 2.31
CA GLY A 241 20.39 -14.02 3.61
C GLY A 241 19.27 -15.06 3.57
N PHE A 242 18.61 -15.25 2.41
CA PHE A 242 17.45 -16.15 2.23
C PHE A 242 17.66 -17.17 1.10
N THR A 243 18.58 -16.90 0.18
CA THR A 243 18.88 -17.74 -1.00
C THR A 243 20.11 -18.60 -0.80
#